data_69d49978aa4ea370802ea729a50c8d7f
#
_entry.id   69d49978aa4ea370802ea729a50c8d7f
#
_cell.length_a   1.000
_cell.length_b   1.000
_cell.length_c   1.000
_cell.angle_alpha   90.00
_cell.angle_beta   90.00
_cell.angle_gamma   90.00
#
_symmetry.space_group_name_H-M   'P 1'
#
loop_
_entity.id
_entity.type
_entity.pdbx_description
1 polymer ?
#
loop_
_entity_poly.entity_id
_entity_poly.type
_entity_poly.pdbx_seq_one_letter_code
_entity_poly.pdbx_strand_id
1 'polypeptide(L)'
;MKKLLSMALASTLLLGALTGCGFTDSSSQNPSGGGDDTSGGTRDTLVYYVSNEIRTLVPWGASDTQSFTILNNAFEGLYRLDANHEPQPALAESYTVSDDGLVYTFTLREGLQWSNGTPLTANDFVFSWLKQMSSDATNGYNFIMTDYVVNGLEYGEGTATADQVGVKALDDRTLEVTIKNPTPYFLYLTTLSMYFPLNEAYVTEQGENYGITADNMIYCGPYTITSYDPAVGTSMVKNETYWDAANVSIPKVEVKIIKDQSSALNTYLAGGLDKVNLSSADVPTYQNDPEFHTITEFRSTYLQFNLDDPAMSNLNIRKALGYAIDRSILADTILADGSTAAEGLVSFGVSGN
;
A
#
# COMPACT_ATOMS: atom_id res chain seq x y z
N MET A 1 1.02 38.83 54.98
CA MET A 1 2.21 38.78 55.87
C MET A 1 3.21 37.89 55.14
N LYS A 2 4.21 38.55 54.51
CA LYS A 2 5.64 38.43 54.87
C LYS A 2 6.16 37.00 54.65
N LYS A 3 7.19 36.69 53.90
CA LYS A 3 8.39 37.31 53.31
C LYS A 3 9.03 36.21 52.46
N LEU A 4 9.52 36.36 51.22
CA LEU A 4 10.86 36.81 50.84
C LEU A 4 12.02 36.14 51.58
N LEU A 5 12.86 35.41 50.85
CA LEU A 5 14.34 35.43 50.84
C LEU A 5 14.83 34.31 49.92
N SER A 6 15.43 34.56 48.78
CA SER A 6 16.80 35.01 48.47
C SER A 6 17.80 33.88 48.33
N MET A 7 18.23 33.65 47.10
CA MET A 7 19.58 33.84 46.56
C MET A 7 20.74 33.11 47.22
N ALA A 8 21.46 32.30 46.44
CA ALA A 8 22.91 32.24 46.22
C ALA A 8 23.22 31.06 45.30
N LEU A 9 23.60 31.18 44.10
CA LEU A 9 24.94 31.49 43.52
C LEU A 9 26.04 30.55 44.02
N ALA A 10 26.47 29.61 43.17
CA ALA A 10 27.81 29.08 43.18
C ALA A 10 28.20 28.61 41.77
N SER A 11 28.87 29.51 41.06
CA SER A 11 29.72 29.25 39.89
C SER A 11 30.99 28.55 40.34
N THR A 12 31.35 27.44 39.75
CA THR A 12 32.70 26.90 39.76
C THR A 12 33.15 26.61 38.32
N LEU A 13 33.98 27.55 37.81
CA LEU A 13 34.90 27.35 36.72
C LEU A 13 35.98 26.33 37.18
N LEU A 14 36.24 25.35 36.33
CA LEU A 14 37.55 24.68 36.31
C LEU A 14 38.08 24.68 34.89
N LEU A 15 39.07 25.54 34.70
CA LEU A 15 40.07 25.50 33.63
C LEU A 15 41.06 24.35 33.90
N GLY A 16 41.47 23.69 32.86
CA GLY A 16 42.69 22.87 32.81
C GLY A 16 42.56 21.85 31.71
N ALA A 17 43.42 21.67 30.78
CA ALA A 17 44.72 22.21 30.41
C ALA A 17 44.93 21.87 28.92
N LEU A 18 45.44 22.82 28.20
CA LEU A 18 46.05 22.66 26.89
C LEU A 18 47.35 21.83 27.02
N THR A 19 47.43 20.72 26.27
CA THR A 19 48.75 20.25 25.80
C THR A 19 48.67 20.11 24.31
N GLY A 20 49.34 21.02 23.64
CA GLY A 20 49.56 20.95 22.21
C GLY A 20 50.78 20.11 21.89
N CYS A 21 50.77 19.62 20.66
CA CYS A 21 51.89 19.27 19.77
C CYS A 21 51.22 18.71 18.51
N GLY A 22 51.53 19.08 17.31
CA GLY A 22 52.54 19.86 16.67
C GLY A 22 52.11 20.01 15.23
N PHE A 23 52.30 21.18 14.71
CA PHE A 23 52.16 21.49 13.27
C PHE A 23 53.25 20.75 12.50
N THR A 24 52.90 20.00 11.48
CA THR A 24 53.72 19.78 10.30
C THR A 24 52.88 20.13 9.09
N ASP A 25 53.24 21.21 8.44
CA ASP A 25 52.86 21.55 7.08
C ASP A 25 53.30 20.45 6.13
N SER A 26 52.34 19.97 5.32
CA SER A 26 52.67 19.34 4.04
C SER A 26 51.49 19.49 3.10
N SER A 27 51.68 20.44 2.18
CA SER A 27 51.26 20.45 0.78
C SER A 27 49.88 19.93 0.41
N SER A 28 49.04 20.89 -0.01
CA SER A 28 48.11 20.81 -1.15
C SER A 28 47.99 19.45 -1.81
N GLN A 29 46.87 18.76 -1.56
CA GLN A 29 46.23 17.91 -2.56
C GLN A 29 44.71 18.06 -2.43
N ASN A 30 44.16 18.59 -3.52
CA ASN A 30 42.76 18.65 -3.85
C ASN A 30 42.21 17.20 -4.00
N PRO A 31 41.23 16.75 -3.29
CA PRO A 31 40.54 15.51 -3.66
C PRO A 31 39.38 15.87 -4.59
N SER A 32 39.68 16.09 -5.85
CA SER A 32 38.76 15.74 -6.93
C SER A 32 38.91 14.22 -7.13
N GLY A 33 37.99 13.49 -6.61
CA GLY A 33 37.87 12.04 -6.76
C GLY A 33 36.40 11.69 -6.72
N GLY A 34 35.72 11.93 -7.84
CA GLY A 34 34.49 11.18 -8.15
C GLY A 34 34.90 9.72 -8.21
N GLY A 35 34.58 8.97 -7.19
CA GLY A 35 34.56 7.53 -7.19
C GLY A 35 33.28 7.11 -7.89
N ASP A 36 33.43 6.76 -9.15
CA ASP A 36 32.47 5.99 -9.91
C ASP A 36 32.43 4.59 -9.30
N ASP A 37 31.69 4.42 -8.21
CA ASP A 37 31.39 3.12 -7.64
C ASP A 37 30.22 2.51 -8.41
N THR A 38 30.46 2.15 -9.67
CA THR A 38 29.68 1.17 -10.41
C THR A 38 30.01 -0.25 -9.95
N SER A 39 30.01 -0.50 -8.65
CA SER A 39 29.84 -1.82 -8.12
C SER A 39 28.32 -2.05 -8.03
N GLY A 40 27.77 -2.81 -8.95
CA GLY A 40 26.40 -3.34 -8.88
C GLY A 40 26.26 -4.31 -7.70
N GLY A 41 26.48 -3.82 -6.48
CA GLY A 41 26.14 -4.48 -5.24
C GLY A 41 24.62 -4.49 -5.12
N THR A 42 24.05 -5.66 -4.97
CA THR A 42 22.65 -5.81 -4.61
C THR A 42 22.39 -5.04 -3.32
N ARG A 43 21.46 -4.08 -3.39
CA ARG A 43 21.06 -3.31 -2.21
C ARG A 43 20.38 -4.23 -1.22
N ASP A 44 20.86 -4.29 0.02
CA ASP A 44 20.34 -5.23 1.02
C ASP A 44 19.01 -4.78 1.65
N THR A 45 18.71 -3.48 1.60
CA THR A 45 17.51 -2.93 2.22
C THR A 45 16.94 -1.80 1.37
N LEU A 46 15.63 -1.82 1.14
CA LEU A 46 14.87 -0.71 0.58
C LEU A 46 14.17 0.02 1.73
N VAL A 47 14.43 1.32 1.87
CA VAL A 47 13.81 2.16 2.89
C VAL A 47 12.92 3.21 2.22
N TYR A 48 11.62 3.16 2.49
CA TYR A 48 10.68 4.19 2.03
C TYR A 48 9.76 4.65 3.17
N TYR A 49 8.93 5.63 2.92
CA TYR A 49 8.02 6.16 3.92
C TYR A 49 6.57 6.18 3.45
N VAL A 50 5.67 6.22 4.43
CA VAL A 50 4.26 6.54 4.27
C VAL A 50 3.92 7.76 5.14
N SER A 51 2.95 8.57 4.69
CA SER A 51 2.63 9.85 5.34
C SER A 51 1.64 9.74 6.51
N ASN A 52 1.03 8.57 6.71
CA ASN A 52 0.04 8.34 7.76
C ASN A 52 0.30 7.01 8.45
N GLU A 53 -0.38 6.80 9.57
CA GLU A 53 -0.36 5.55 10.33
C GLU A 53 -0.84 4.37 9.48
N ILE A 54 -0.23 3.21 9.68
CA ILE A 54 -0.67 1.94 9.12
C ILE A 54 -1.70 1.39 10.09
N ARG A 55 -2.99 1.46 9.74
CA ARG A 55 -4.08 1.22 10.69
C ARG A 55 -4.28 -0.25 11.03
N THR A 56 -4.03 -1.13 10.07
CA THR A 56 -4.27 -2.56 10.24
C THR A 56 -3.46 -3.39 9.26
N LEU A 57 -3.13 -4.62 9.68
CA LEU A 57 -2.60 -5.67 8.82
C LEU A 57 -3.70 -6.67 8.38
N VAL A 58 -4.95 -6.43 8.76
CA VAL A 58 -6.09 -7.34 8.52
C VAL A 58 -6.79 -6.97 7.21
N PRO A 59 -6.80 -7.83 6.17
CA PRO A 59 -7.38 -7.50 4.86
C PRO A 59 -8.84 -7.07 4.92
N TRP A 60 -9.69 -7.75 5.69
CA TRP A 60 -11.13 -7.41 5.83
C TRP A 60 -11.39 -6.19 6.74
N GLY A 61 -10.35 -5.60 7.32
CA GLY A 61 -10.41 -4.36 8.11
C GLY A 61 -9.71 -3.19 7.43
N ALA A 62 -8.92 -3.43 6.38
CA ALA A 62 -8.12 -2.40 5.72
C ALA A 62 -8.98 -1.51 4.82
N SER A 63 -8.85 -0.18 5.00
CA SER A 63 -9.58 0.84 4.23
C SER A 63 -8.73 2.04 3.85
N ASP A 64 -7.42 1.97 4.03
CA ASP A 64 -6.49 3.06 3.75
C ASP A 64 -5.29 2.58 2.92
N THR A 65 -4.71 3.53 2.17
CA THR A 65 -3.60 3.27 1.25
C THR A 65 -2.38 2.69 1.95
N GLN A 66 -2.09 3.11 3.17
CA GLN A 66 -0.92 2.66 3.92
C GLN A 66 -1.03 1.18 4.29
N SER A 67 -2.20 0.77 4.82
CA SER A 67 -2.49 -0.63 5.09
C SER A 67 -2.42 -1.48 3.81
N PHE A 68 -3.02 -1.01 2.71
CA PHE A 68 -2.95 -1.72 1.42
C PHE A 68 -1.51 -1.85 0.90
N THR A 69 -0.68 -0.82 1.06
CA THR A 69 0.73 -0.87 0.66
C THR A 69 1.46 -2.00 1.38
N ILE A 70 1.24 -2.18 2.68
CA ILE A 70 1.88 -3.26 3.44
C ILE A 70 1.30 -4.63 3.06
N LEU A 71 -0.03 -4.72 2.95
CA LEU A 71 -0.69 -5.97 2.57
C LEU A 71 -0.22 -6.47 1.21
N ASN A 72 -0.06 -5.58 0.21
CA ASN A 72 0.43 -5.93 -1.12
C ASN A 72 1.90 -6.41 -1.15
N ASN A 73 2.69 -6.12 -0.12
CA ASN A 73 4.04 -6.67 0.01
C ASN A 73 4.05 -8.03 0.74
N ALA A 74 3.09 -8.25 1.65
CA ALA A 74 3.08 -9.42 2.51
C ALA A 74 2.14 -10.54 2.03
N PHE A 75 1.18 -10.21 1.17
CA PHE A 75 0.23 -11.14 0.58
C PHE A 75 0.23 -11.02 -0.94
N GLU A 76 -0.37 -11.97 -1.60
CA GLU A 76 -0.58 -11.96 -3.05
C GLU A 76 -1.98 -12.53 -3.37
N GLY A 77 -2.59 -12.05 -4.46
CA GLY A 77 -3.89 -12.51 -4.97
C GLY A 77 -3.77 -13.63 -6.00
N LEU A 78 -4.91 -13.97 -6.61
CA LEU A 78 -4.91 -14.87 -7.79
C LEU A 78 -4.08 -14.27 -8.92
N TYR A 79 -4.21 -12.97 -9.13
CA TYR A 79 -3.48 -12.15 -10.10
C TYR A 79 -2.81 -10.99 -9.38
N ARG A 80 -1.75 -10.42 -9.98
CA ARG A 80 -1.05 -9.19 -9.55
C ARG A 80 -0.92 -8.23 -10.72
N LEU A 81 -0.74 -6.94 -10.47
CA LEU A 81 -0.47 -5.96 -11.52
C LEU A 81 1.03 -5.94 -11.86
N ASP A 82 1.35 -5.85 -13.15
CA ASP A 82 2.70 -5.55 -13.60
C ASP A 82 2.99 -4.03 -13.58
N ALA A 83 4.17 -3.63 -14.06
CA ALA A 83 4.59 -2.23 -14.13
C ALA A 83 3.73 -1.36 -15.08
N ASN A 84 2.95 -1.99 -15.96
CA ASN A 84 2.02 -1.32 -16.87
C ASN A 84 0.58 -1.31 -16.32
N HIS A 85 0.40 -1.77 -15.09
CA HIS A 85 -0.90 -1.95 -14.43
C HIS A 85 -1.80 -3.01 -15.10
N GLU A 86 -1.20 -4.00 -15.80
CA GLU A 86 -1.94 -5.10 -16.41
C GLU A 86 -1.93 -6.34 -15.50
N PRO A 87 -3.07 -7.07 -15.36
CA PRO A 87 -3.13 -8.26 -14.54
C PRO A 87 -2.24 -9.38 -15.08
N GLN A 88 -1.35 -9.89 -14.25
CA GLN A 88 -0.47 -11.03 -14.54
C GLN A 88 -0.77 -12.18 -13.58
N PRO A 89 -0.61 -13.45 -14.03
CA PRO A 89 -0.75 -14.61 -13.17
C PRO A 89 0.14 -14.52 -11.91
N ALA A 90 -0.46 -14.73 -10.75
CA ALA A 90 0.21 -14.70 -9.46
C ALA A 90 0.06 -16.04 -8.73
N LEU A 91 -0.73 -16.16 -7.66
CA LEU A 91 -1.01 -17.47 -7.04
C LEU A 91 -1.79 -18.41 -7.97
N ALA A 92 -2.62 -17.88 -8.88
CA ALA A 92 -3.16 -18.68 -9.99
C ALA A 92 -2.18 -18.66 -11.18
N GLU A 93 -1.91 -19.83 -11.76
CA GLU A 93 -1.11 -19.95 -12.98
C GLU A 93 -1.95 -19.73 -14.25
N SER A 94 -3.25 -19.99 -14.19
CA SER A 94 -4.18 -19.86 -15.33
C SER A 94 -5.63 -19.73 -14.87
N TYR A 95 -6.50 -19.39 -15.80
CA TYR A 95 -7.94 -19.42 -15.60
C TYR A 95 -8.65 -19.78 -16.91
N THR A 96 -9.91 -20.22 -16.79
CA THR A 96 -10.87 -20.34 -17.90
C THR A 96 -12.14 -19.59 -17.55
N VAL A 97 -12.89 -19.16 -18.58
CA VAL A 97 -14.19 -18.49 -18.43
C VAL A 97 -15.22 -19.25 -19.24
N SER A 98 -16.42 -19.42 -18.72
CA SER A 98 -17.57 -19.99 -19.43
C SER A 98 -17.99 -19.11 -20.62
N ASP A 99 -18.68 -19.68 -21.60
CA ASP A 99 -19.10 -18.97 -22.82
C ASP A 99 -19.99 -17.74 -22.53
N ASP A 100 -20.75 -17.77 -21.44
CA ASP A 100 -21.59 -16.66 -20.98
C ASP A 100 -20.83 -15.60 -20.17
N GLY A 101 -19.54 -15.84 -19.88
CA GLY A 101 -18.67 -14.92 -19.13
C GLY A 101 -18.97 -14.85 -17.64
N LEU A 102 -19.71 -15.81 -17.08
CA LEU A 102 -20.17 -15.77 -15.69
C LEU A 102 -19.37 -16.66 -14.74
N VAL A 103 -18.76 -17.74 -15.22
CA VAL A 103 -18.03 -18.69 -14.37
C VAL A 103 -16.55 -18.63 -14.71
N TYR A 104 -15.75 -18.24 -13.74
CA TYR A 104 -14.30 -18.26 -13.80
C TYR A 104 -13.78 -19.48 -13.03
N THR A 105 -12.92 -20.25 -13.65
CA THR A 105 -12.24 -21.38 -13.00
C THR A 105 -10.74 -21.10 -13.00
N PHE A 106 -10.20 -20.80 -11.82
CA PHE A 106 -8.78 -20.53 -11.61
C PHE A 106 -8.05 -21.81 -11.23
N THR A 107 -6.86 -22.03 -11.81
CA THR A 107 -5.95 -23.09 -11.41
C THR A 107 -4.80 -22.48 -10.62
N LEU A 108 -4.66 -22.84 -9.35
CA LEU A 108 -3.57 -22.40 -8.51
C LEU A 108 -2.26 -23.10 -8.89
N ARG A 109 -1.14 -22.43 -8.68
CA ARG A 109 0.20 -23.02 -8.85
C ARG A 109 0.37 -24.24 -7.94
N GLU A 110 1.23 -25.16 -8.35
CA GLU A 110 1.59 -26.30 -7.54
C GLU A 110 2.57 -25.91 -6.43
N GLY A 111 2.42 -26.53 -5.25
CA GLY A 111 3.35 -26.36 -4.14
C GLY A 111 3.27 -25.02 -3.41
N LEU A 112 2.18 -24.27 -3.53
CA LEU A 112 1.99 -23.04 -2.78
C LEU A 112 2.00 -23.28 -1.27
N GLN A 113 2.67 -22.40 -0.55
CA GLN A 113 2.82 -22.47 0.90
C GLN A 113 2.65 -21.09 1.55
N TRP A 114 2.13 -21.10 2.76
CA TRP A 114 2.22 -20.00 3.69
C TRP A 114 3.63 -19.88 4.28
N SER A 115 3.98 -18.74 4.84
CA SER A 115 5.31 -18.49 5.44
C SER A 115 5.67 -19.42 6.60
N ASN A 116 4.70 -20.09 7.21
CA ASN A 116 4.90 -21.12 8.23
C ASN A 116 5.06 -22.54 7.64
N GLY A 117 5.08 -22.68 6.31
CA GLY A 117 5.23 -23.95 5.59
C GLY A 117 3.94 -24.77 5.43
N THR A 118 2.79 -24.28 5.92
CA THR A 118 1.51 -24.96 5.66
C THR A 118 1.06 -24.75 4.21
N PRO A 119 0.40 -25.74 3.58
CA PRO A 119 -0.10 -25.59 2.21
C PRO A 119 -1.07 -24.41 2.09
N LEU A 120 -1.00 -23.70 0.95
CA LEU A 120 -1.99 -22.70 0.54
C LEU A 120 -2.84 -23.35 -0.57
N THR A 121 -4.14 -23.33 -0.38
CA THR A 121 -5.10 -24.03 -1.24
C THR A 121 -6.25 -23.12 -1.69
N ALA A 122 -7.09 -23.60 -2.59
CA ALA A 122 -8.33 -22.90 -3.00
C ALA A 122 -9.28 -22.64 -1.84
N ASN A 123 -9.26 -23.46 -0.78
CA ASN A 123 -10.07 -23.22 0.42
C ASN A 123 -9.68 -21.96 1.17
N ASP A 124 -8.41 -21.54 1.13
CA ASP A 124 -7.95 -20.29 1.76
C ASP A 124 -8.59 -19.06 1.08
N PHE A 125 -8.84 -19.14 -0.23
CA PHE A 125 -9.59 -18.12 -0.96
C PHE A 125 -11.08 -18.15 -0.62
N VAL A 126 -11.69 -19.34 -0.56
CA VAL A 126 -13.11 -19.47 -0.19
C VAL A 126 -13.35 -18.89 1.19
N PHE A 127 -12.55 -19.27 2.18
CA PHE A 127 -12.64 -18.73 3.54
C PHE A 127 -12.48 -17.21 3.58
N SER A 128 -11.45 -16.69 2.93
CA SER A 128 -11.16 -15.26 2.89
C SER A 128 -12.32 -14.46 2.26
N TRP A 129 -12.83 -14.92 1.12
CA TRP A 129 -13.85 -14.18 0.40
C TRP A 129 -15.19 -14.22 1.13
N LEU A 130 -15.55 -15.35 1.75
CA LEU A 130 -16.71 -15.42 2.63
C LEU A 130 -16.58 -14.46 3.80
N LYS A 131 -15.39 -14.38 4.43
CA LYS A 131 -15.14 -13.44 5.52
C LYS A 131 -15.25 -11.98 5.05
N GLN A 132 -14.71 -11.64 3.88
CA GLN A 132 -14.81 -10.30 3.29
C GLN A 132 -16.26 -9.90 2.94
N MET A 133 -17.10 -10.86 2.53
CA MET A 133 -18.51 -10.62 2.21
C MET A 133 -19.43 -10.68 3.44
N SER A 134 -18.96 -11.19 4.56
CA SER A 134 -19.76 -11.31 5.78
C SER A 134 -20.01 -9.96 6.47
N SER A 135 -20.95 -9.94 7.42
CA SER A 135 -21.20 -8.79 8.29
C SER A 135 -20.01 -8.41 9.20
N ASP A 136 -18.99 -9.28 9.31
CA ASP A 136 -17.79 -9.03 10.11
C ASP A 136 -16.78 -8.13 9.37
N ALA A 137 -16.95 -7.94 8.05
CA ALA A 137 -16.07 -7.06 7.29
C ALA A 137 -16.32 -5.58 7.68
N THR A 138 -15.29 -4.93 8.21
CA THR A 138 -15.39 -3.57 8.76
C THR A 138 -14.75 -2.51 7.89
N ASN A 139 -14.15 -2.89 6.76
CA ASN A 139 -13.42 -1.99 5.87
C ASN A 139 -14.30 -1.10 4.98
N GLY A 140 -15.60 -1.37 4.88
CA GLY A 140 -16.52 -0.64 4.00
C GLY A 140 -16.31 -0.90 2.50
N TYR A 141 -15.45 -1.86 2.13
CA TYR A 141 -15.14 -2.26 0.75
C TYR A 141 -15.74 -3.63 0.37
N ASN A 142 -16.59 -4.20 1.22
CA ASN A 142 -17.25 -5.47 0.92
C ASN A 142 -18.05 -5.44 -0.40
N PHE A 143 -18.56 -4.27 -0.80
CA PHE A 143 -19.26 -4.08 -2.07
C PHE A 143 -18.41 -4.46 -3.30
N ILE A 144 -17.08 -4.28 -3.25
CA ILE A 144 -16.16 -4.69 -4.34
C ILE A 144 -16.21 -6.19 -4.60
N MET A 145 -16.75 -6.98 -3.67
CA MET A 145 -16.94 -8.42 -3.83
C MET A 145 -18.42 -8.79 -3.86
N THR A 146 -19.23 -8.22 -2.96
CA THR A 146 -20.67 -8.53 -2.89
C THR A 146 -21.46 -8.10 -4.11
N ASP A 147 -21.03 -7.07 -4.84
CA ASP A 147 -21.68 -6.62 -6.07
C ASP A 147 -21.40 -7.54 -7.26
N TYR A 148 -20.31 -8.30 -7.20
CA TYR A 148 -19.89 -9.16 -8.31
C TYR A 148 -20.18 -10.64 -8.09
N VAL A 149 -19.89 -11.19 -6.92
CA VAL A 149 -20.05 -12.62 -6.63
C VAL A 149 -21.50 -12.95 -6.37
N VAL A 150 -22.00 -14.01 -7.00
CA VAL A 150 -23.39 -14.50 -6.81
C VAL A 150 -23.65 -14.78 -5.34
N ASN A 151 -24.78 -14.33 -4.83
CA ASN A 151 -25.23 -14.44 -3.43
C ASN A 151 -24.26 -13.82 -2.40
N GLY A 152 -23.28 -13.00 -2.82
CA GLY A 152 -22.36 -12.34 -1.89
C GLY A 152 -23.05 -11.33 -0.98
N LEU A 153 -23.97 -10.51 -1.51
CA LEU A 153 -24.74 -9.55 -0.73
C LEU A 153 -25.70 -10.27 0.21
N GLU A 154 -26.42 -11.25 -0.31
CA GLU A 154 -27.40 -12.07 0.43
C GLU A 154 -26.73 -12.82 1.59
N TYR A 155 -25.48 -13.27 1.40
CA TYR A 155 -24.69 -13.89 2.46
C TYR A 155 -24.33 -12.86 3.55
N GLY A 156 -23.88 -11.68 3.17
CA GLY A 156 -23.59 -10.59 4.11
C GLY A 156 -24.80 -10.14 4.92
N GLU A 157 -26.00 -10.19 4.32
CA GLU A 157 -27.28 -9.90 4.96
C GLU A 157 -27.89 -11.08 5.76
N GLY A 158 -27.25 -12.27 5.71
CA GLY A 158 -27.71 -13.48 6.39
C GLY A 158 -28.92 -14.16 5.74
N THR A 159 -29.23 -13.83 4.47
CA THR A 159 -30.33 -14.41 3.69
C THR A 159 -29.89 -15.56 2.78
N ALA A 160 -28.59 -15.75 2.60
CA ALA A 160 -27.99 -16.91 1.94
C ALA A 160 -26.97 -17.59 2.85
N THR A 161 -26.74 -18.89 2.63
CA THR A 161 -25.71 -19.67 3.33
C THR A 161 -24.41 -19.68 2.53
N ALA A 162 -23.27 -20.00 3.18
CA ALA A 162 -21.94 -19.98 2.56
C ALA A 162 -21.84 -20.89 1.31
N ASP A 163 -22.51 -22.04 1.32
CA ASP A 163 -22.55 -22.98 0.19
C ASP A 163 -23.33 -22.48 -1.04
N GLN A 164 -24.16 -21.46 -0.85
CA GLN A 164 -24.91 -20.79 -1.92
C GLN A 164 -24.12 -19.65 -2.58
N VAL A 165 -23.02 -19.20 -1.96
CA VAL A 165 -22.19 -18.14 -2.52
C VAL A 165 -21.42 -18.67 -3.74
N GLY A 166 -21.27 -17.82 -4.74
CA GLY A 166 -20.60 -18.14 -6.00
C GLY A 166 -19.07 -18.22 -5.88
N VAL A 167 -18.53 -18.79 -4.80
CA VAL A 167 -17.10 -19.09 -4.65
C VAL A 167 -16.94 -20.49 -4.07
N LYS A 168 -16.18 -21.36 -4.76
CA LYS A 168 -16.04 -22.79 -4.37
C LYS A 168 -14.67 -23.31 -4.69
N ALA A 169 -14.06 -24.05 -3.78
CA ALA A 169 -12.92 -24.92 -4.06
C ALA A 169 -13.45 -26.25 -4.63
N LEU A 170 -13.12 -26.55 -5.87
CA LEU A 170 -13.45 -27.83 -6.49
C LEU A 170 -12.47 -28.93 -6.06
N ASP A 171 -11.24 -28.53 -5.80
CA ASP A 171 -10.15 -29.29 -5.18
C ASP A 171 -9.14 -28.30 -4.59
N ASP A 172 -7.99 -28.78 -4.08
CA ASP A 172 -6.99 -27.94 -3.41
C ASP A 172 -6.40 -26.86 -4.33
N ARG A 173 -6.45 -27.03 -5.65
CA ARG A 173 -5.87 -26.11 -6.63
C ARG A 173 -6.87 -25.45 -7.55
N THR A 174 -8.13 -25.83 -7.50
CA THR A 174 -9.14 -25.34 -8.43
C THR A 174 -10.18 -24.51 -7.70
N LEU A 175 -10.19 -23.21 -7.97
CA LEU A 175 -11.16 -22.25 -7.44
C LEU A 175 -12.15 -21.87 -8.54
N GLU A 176 -13.44 -22.17 -8.32
CA GLU A 176 -14.53 -21.75 -9.18
C GLU A 176 -15.21 -20.51 -8.60
N VAL A 177 -15.42 -19.50 -9.44
CA VAL A 177 -16.10 -18.25 -9.06
C VAL A 177 -17.22 -17.96 -10.04
N THR A 178 -18.43 -17.83 -9.53
CA THR A 178 -19.62 -17.43 -10.31
C THR A 178 -19.95 -15.97 -10.01
N ILE A 179 -19.94 -15.13 -11.03
CA ILE A 179 -20.27 -13.70 -10.93
C ILE A 179 -21.67 -13.41 -11.47
N LYS A 180 -22.26 -12.31 -10.97
CA LYS A 180 -23.64 -11.90 -11.29
C LYS A 180 -23.83 -11.47 -12.74
N ASN A 181 -22.83 -10.82 -13.31
CA ASN A 181 -22.85 -10.27 -14.67
C ASN A 181 -21.48 -10.44 -15.32
N PRO A 182 -21.41 -10.59 -16.66
CA PRO A 182 -20.13 -10.62 -17.35
C PRO A 182 -19.33 -9.34 -17.06
N THR A 183 -18.12 -9.52 -16.51
CA THR A 183 -17.28 -8.42 -16.02
C THR A 183 -15.90 -8.51 -16.67
N PRO A 184 -15.64 -7.80 -17.78
CA PRO A 184 -14.38 -7.91 -18.52
C PRO A 184 -13.14 -7.55 -17.68
N TYR A 185 -13.31 -6.76 -16.64
CA TYR A 185 -12.24 -6.35 -15.72
C TYR A 185 -12.19 -7.18 -14.42
N PHE A 186 -12.82 -8.35 -14.37
CA PHE A 186 -12.86 -9.15 -13.14
C PHE A 186 -11.45 -9.55 -12.65
N LEU A 187 -10.50 -9.80 -13.57
CA LEU A 187 -9.12 -10.08 -13.18
C LEU A 187 -8.46 -8.94 -12.40
N TYR A 188 -8.76 -7.69 -12.73
CA TYR A 188 -8.26 -6.54 -11.95
C TYR A 188 -8.78 -6.57 -10.52
N LEU A 189 -10.02 -7.01 -10.29
CA LEU A 189 -10.55 -7.14 -8.93
C LEU A 189 -9.76 -8.17 -8.12
N THR A 190 -9.34 -9.27 -8.75
CA THR A 190 -8.56 -10.33 -8.07
C THR A 190 -7.14 -9.91 -7.69
N THR A 191 -6.68 -8.73 -8.10
CA THR A 191 -5.39 -8.15 -7.68
C THR A 191 -5.50 -7.31 -6.40
N LEU A 192 -6.72 -7.00 -5.96
CA LEU A 192 -6.97 -6.17 -4.78
C LEU A 192 -6.80 -6.99 -3.49
N SER A 193 -6.32 -6.33 -2.44
CA SER A 193 -6.07 -7.00 -1.16
C SER A 193 -7.31 -7.63 -0.50
N MET A 194 -8.51 -7.18 -0.85
CA MET A 194 -9.77 -7.78 -0.42
C MET A 194 -9.96 -9.20 -0.97
N TYR A 195 -9.30 -9.53 -2.09
CA TYR A 195 -9.37 -10.84 -2.75
C TYR A 195 -8.20 -11.76 -2.35
N PHE A 196 -7.29 -11.34 -1.46
CA PHE A 196 -6.19 -12.16 -1.01
C PHE A 196 -6.66 -13.35 -0.17
N PRO A 197 -5.95 -14.49 -0.19
CA PRO A 197 -6.32 -15.65 0.60
C PRO A 197 -6.04 -15.43 2.08
N LEU A 198 -6.71 -16.21 2.94
CA LEU A 198 -6.50 -16.28 4.38
C LEU A 198 -6.51 -17.73 4.82
N ASN A 199 -5.57 -18.11 5.67
CA ASN A 199 -5.56 -19.46 6.25
C ASN A 199 -6.59 -19.57 7.38
N GLU A 200 -7.66 -20.33 7.16
CA GLU A 200 -8.77 -20.47 8.10
C GLU A 200 -8.31 -20.98 9.48
N ALA A 201 -7.49 -22.02 9.49
CA ALA A 201 -7.02 -22.62 10.73
C ALA A 201 -6.21 -21.61 11.56
N TYR A 202 -5.32 -20.88 10.92
CA TYR A 202 -4.48 -19.88 11.59
C TYR A 202 -5.29 -18.67 12.07
N VAL A 203 -6.18 -18.12 11.22
CA VAL A 203 -7.07 -17.01 11.61
C VAL A 203 -7.95 -17.41 12.80
N THR A 204 -8.47 -18.63 12.78
CA THR A 204 -9.31 -19.16 13.88
C THR A 204 -8.50 -19.36 15.17
N GLU A 205 -7.28 -19.87 15.07
CA GLU A 205 -6.36 -20.05 16.21
C GLU A 205 -6.00 -18.72 16.85
N GLN A 206 -5.65 -17.71 16.05
CA GLN A 206 -5.31 -16.37 16.55
C GLN A 206 -6.51 -15.59 17.06
N GLY A 207 -7.69 -15.82 16.53
CA GLY A 207 -8.91 -15.15 16.93
C GLY A 207 -8.78 -13.62 16.86
N GLU A 208 -9.08 -12.94 17.97
CA GLU A 208 -8.99 -11.47 18.08
C GLU A 208 -7.56 -10.92 17.99
N ASN A 209 -6.56 -11.76 18.17
CA ASN A 209 -5.15 -11.35 18.07
C ASN A 209 -4.65 -11.31 16.62
N TYR A 210 -5.38 -11.87 15.66
CA TYR A 210 -4.94 -11.88 14.26
C TYR A 210 -4.70 -10.47 13.74
N GLY A 211 -3.48 -10.20 13.26
CA GLY A 211 -3.10 -8.91 12.69
C GLY A 211 -2.79 -7.79 13.68
N ILE A 212 -2.80 -8.07 15.00
CA ILE A 212 -2.40 -7.07 16.02
C ILE A 212 -0.88 -6.86 16.00
N THR A 213 -0.12 -7.93 15.84
CA THR A 213 1.34 -7.89 15.71
C THR A 213 1.80 -8.70 14.50
N ALA A 214 3.04 -8.52 14.09
CA ALA A 214 3.66 -9.32 13.03
C ALA A 214 3.66 -10.83 13.35
N ASP A 215 3.83 -11.20 14.61
CA ASP A 215 3.90 -12.60 15.06
C ASP A 215 2.53 -13.32 15.02
N ASN A 216 1.44 -12.56 14.95
CA ASN A 216 0.08 -13.10 14.88
C ASN A 216 -0.42 -13.24 13.43
N MET A 217 0.50 -13.34 12.47
CA MET A 217 0.17 -13.47 11.04
C MET A 217 1.06 -14.48 10.35
N ILE A 218 0.55 -15.03 9.27
CA ILE A 218 1.31 -15.78 8.26
C ILE A 218 1.07 -15.16 6.89
N TYR A 219 2.02 -15.29 6.00
CA TYR A 219 2.12 -14.52 4.77
C TYR A 219 2.25 -15.44 3.57
N CYS A 220 1.76 -14.99 2.40
CA CYS A 220 1.89 -15.73 1.14
C CYS A 220 2.50 -14.88 0.01
N GLY A 221 2.84 -13.64 0.30
CA GLY A 221 3.47 -12.71 -0.63
C GLY A 221 4.99 -12.73 -0.59
N PRO A 222 5.64 -11.79 -1.31
CA PRO A 222 7.10 -11.73 -1.45
C PRO A 222 7.85 -11.45 -0.13
N TYR A 223 7.19 -10.88 0.87
CA TYR A 223 7.80 -10.54 2.16
C TYR A 223 7.00 -11.05 3.34
N THR A 224 7.69 -11.31 4.44
CA THR A 224 7.13 -11.53 5.77
C THR A 224 7.38 -10.30 6.63
N ILE A 225 6.37 -9.85 7.37
CA ILE A 225 6.49 -8.73 8.31
C ILE A 225 7.21 -9.25 9.56
N THR A 226 8.29 -8.58 9.97
CA THR A 226 9.08 -8.94 11.16
C THR A 226 8.89 -7.97 12.31
N SER A 227 8.41 -6.76 12.04
CA SER A 227 7.98 -5.81 13.06
C SER A 227 6.88 -4.92 12.51
N TYR A 228 5.94 -4.56 13.37
CA TYR A 228 4.84 -3.67 13.05
C TYR A 228 4.53 -2.78 14.25
N ASP A 229 4.63 -1.47 14.02
CA ASP A 229 4.16 -0.44 14.92
C ASP A 229 3.31 0.55 14.11
N PRO A 230 2.01 0.69 14.40
CA PRO A 230 1.10 1.55 13.63
C PRO A 230 1.54 3.01 13.53
N ALA A 231 2.35 3.50 14.48
CA ALA A 231 2.79 4.88 14.56
C ALA A 231 4.24 5.11 14.10
N VAL A 232 5.05 4.06 14.01
CA VAL A 232 6.49 4.14 13.68
C VAL A 232 6.77 3.60 12.29
N GLY A 233 6.20 2.43 11.96
CA GLY A 233 6.40 1.78 10.67
C GLY A 233 6.46 0.25 10.74
N THR A 234 7.02 -0.34 9.71
CA THR A 234 7.05 -1.80 9.51
C THR A 234 8.39 -2.22 8.92
N SER A 235 8.93 -3.33 9.40
CA SER A 235 10.08 -4.00 8.78
C SER A 235 9.63 -5.33 8.19
N MET A 236 10.15 -5.64 7.01
CA MET A 236 9.83 -6.86 6.28
C MET A 236 11.12 -7.52 5.79
N VAL A 237 11.12 -8.83 5.71
CA VAL A 237 12.19 -9.62 5.10
C VAL A 237 11.62 -10.50 4.00
N LYS A 238 12.44 -10.82 3.02
CA LYS A 238 12.08 -11.73 1.94
C LYS A 238 11.46 -13.02 2.48
N ASN A 239 10.35 -13.43 1.90
CA ASN A 239 9.67 -14.68 2.22
C ASN A 239 10.27 -15.82 1.38
N GLU A 240 11.03 -16.69 1.98
CA GLU A 240 11.70 -17.80 1.28
C GLU A 240 10.74 -18.91 0.83
N THR A 241 9.51 -18.94 1.38
CA THR A 241 8.47 -19.89 0.95
C THR A 241 7.59 -19.34 -0.19
N TYR A 242 7.81 -18.07 -0.56
CA TYR A 242 7.06 -17.44 -1.66
C TYR A 242 7.38 -18.15 -3.00
N TRP A 243 6.37 -18.45 -3.79
CA TRP A 243 6.53 -19.21 -5.03
C TRP A 243 7.50 -18.56 -6.03
N ASP A 244 7.58 -17.23 -6.04
CA ASP A 244 8.44 -16.43 -6.92
C ASP A 244 9.63 -15.82 -6.17
N ALA A 245 10.06 -16.43 -5.05
CA ALA A 245 11.14 -15.92 -4.21
C ALA A 245 12.45 -15.69 -4.98
N ALA A 246 12.74 -16.48 -6.00
CA ALA A 246 13.94 -16.33 -6.82
C ALA A 246 14.02 -14.96 -7.52
N ASN A 247 12.89 -14.31 -7.79
CA ASN A 247 12.79 -13.01 -8.45
C ASN A 247 12.69 -11.83 -7.45
N VAL A 248 12.64 -12.10 -6.15
CA VAL A 248 12.70 -11.06 -5.11
C VAL A 248 14.16 -10.70 -4.87
N SER A 249 14.61 -9.59 -5.45
CA SER A 249 16.01 -9.16 -5.44
C SER A 249 16.43 -8.40 -4.18
N ILE A 250 15.49 -7.74 -3.50
CA ILE A 250 15.76 -6.93 -2.30
C ILE A 250 15.45 -7.76 -1.06
N PRO A 251 16.45 -8.07 -0.20
CA PRO A 251 16.23 -8.97 0.95
C PRO A 251 15.38 -8.36 2.06
N LYS A 252 15.40 -7.03 2.22
CA LYS A 252 14.75 -6.33 3.33
C LYS A 252 14.03 -5.08 2.85
N VAL A 253 12.90 -4.77 3.49
CA VAL A 253 12.14 -3.54 3.28
C VAL A 253 11.84 -2.91 4.63
N GLU A 254 12.10 -1.62 4.76
CA GLU A 254 11.72 -0.80 5.91
C GLU A 254 10.76 0.29 5.46
N VAL A 255 9.62 0.37 6.10
CA VAL A 255 8.62 1.40 5.87
C VAL A 255 8.55 2.30 7.09
N LYS A 256 8.92 3.55 6.94
CA LYS A 256 8.89 4.56 8.02
C LYS A 256 7.61 5.39 7.92
N ILE A 257 7.07 5.83 9.04
CA ILE A 257 5.98 6.81 9.05
C ILE A 257 6.57 8.20 9.24
N ILE A 258 6.48 9.04 8.21
CA ILE A 258 6.94 10.43 8.24
C ILE A 258 5.80 11.32 7.75
N LYS A 259 5.13 12.00 8.69
CA LYS A 259 3.90 12.77 8.41
C LYS A 259 4.18 14.10 7.70
N ASP A 260 5.35 14.68 7.92
CA ASP A 260 5.76 15.97 7.34
C ASP A 260 6.65 15.74 6.11
N GLN A 261 6.25 16.31 4.98
CA GLN A 261 6.93 16.10 3.70
C GLN A 261 8.32 16.72 3.65
N SER A 262 8.55 17.86 4.31
CA SER A 262 9.88 18.46 4.38
C SER A 262 10.84 17.62 5.23
N SER A 263 10.31 17.00 6.29
CA SER A 263 11.08 16.03 7.09
C SER A 263 11.42 14.77 6.30
N ALA A 264 10.51 14.30 5.43
CA ALA A 264 10.78 13.17 4.54
C ALA A 264 11.88 13.53 3.51
N LEU A 265 11.81 14.72 2.89
CA LEU A 265 12.83 15.18 1.96
C LEU A 265 14.20 15.31 2.66
N ASN A 266 14.26 15.91 3.84
CA ASN A 266 15.50 16.00 4.61
C ASN A 266 16.06 14.61 4.98
N THR A 267 15.20 13.65 5.30
CA THR A 267 15.62 12.28 5.58
C THR A 267 16.19 11.59 4.35
N TYR A 268 15.58 11.81 3.17
CA TYR A 268 16.09 11.30 1.89
C TYR A 268 17.48 11.92 1.58
N LEU A 269 17.61 13.23 1.66
CA LEU A 269 18.90 13.93 1.43
C LEU A 269 20.00 13.50 2.39
N ALA A 270 19.65 13.04 3.60
CA ALA A 270 20.57 12.46 4.56
C ALA A 270 20.84 10.95 4.32
N GLY A 271 20.32 10.35 3.26
CA GLY A 271 20.49 8.92 2.94
C GLY A 271 19.63 7.98 3.79
N GLY A 272 18.66 8.49 4.52
CA GLY A 272 17.77 7.70 5.39
C GLY A 272 16.51 7.16 4.72
N LEU A 273 16.26 7.50 3.45
CA LEU A 273 15.22 6.99 2.57
C LEU A 273 15.79 6.74 1.18
N ASP A 274 15.21 5.80 0.46
CA ASP A 274 15.54 5.48 -0.93
C ASP A 274 14.56 6.10 -1.92
N LYS A 275 13.42 6.57 -1.43
CA LYS A 275 12.39 7.24 -2.21
C LYS A 275 11.71 8.31 -1.37
N VAL A 276 11.47 9.47 -1.98
CA VAL A 276 10.69 10.57 -1.40
C VAL A 276 9.76 11.16 -2.45
N ASN A 277 8.55 11.51 -2.05
CA ASN A 277 7.66 12.29 -2.90
C ASN A 277 7.99 13.77 -2.71
N LEU A 278 8.10 14.53 -3.79
CA LEU A 278 8.34 15.97 -3.74
C LEU A 278 7.05 16.76 -3.58
N SER A 279 7.10 17.86 -2.84
CA SER A 279 6.01 18.86 -2.89
C SER A 279 6.13 19.68 -4.18
N SER A 280 5.03 20.31 -4.60
CA SER A 280 5.07 21.26 -5.73
C SER A 280 6.09 22.38 -5.56
N ALA A 281 6.37 22.80 -4.33
CA ALA A 281 7.41 23.79 -4.02
C ALA A 281 8.83 23.25 -4.25
N ASP A 282 9.05 21.95 -4.11
CA ASP A 282 10.37 21.31 -4.25
C ASP A 282 10.66 20.90 -5.70
N VAL A 283 9.63 20.58 -6.50
CA VAL A 283 9.77 20.15 -7.91
C VAL A 283 10.69 21.04 -8.74
N PRO A 284 10.59 22.40 -8.72
CA PRO A 284 11.47 23.25 -9.53
C PRO A 284 12.95 23.09 -9.19
N THR A 285 13.28 22.70 -7.96
CA THR A 285 14.66 22.48 -7.51
C THR A 285 15.23 21.17 -8.05
N TYR A 286 14.41 20.12 -8.09
CA TYR A 286 14.87 18.74 -8.38
C TYR A 286 14.46 18.22 -9.75
N GLN A 287 13.61 18.91 -10.54
CA GLN A 287 13.08 18.43 -11.82
C GLN A 287 14.14 18.06 -12.87
N ASN A 288 15.37 18.57 -12.74
CA ASN A 288 16.49 18.25 -13.62
C ASN A 288 17.49 17.25 -13.00
N ASP A 289 17.18 16.74 -11.79
CA ASP A 289 18.00 15.73 -11.15
C ASP A 289 17.83 14.38 -11.87
N PRO A 290 18.90 13.60 -12.12
CA PRO A 290 18.80 12.28 -12.74
C PRO A 290 17.91 11.28 -11.97
N GLU A 291 17.73 11.49 -10.67
CA GLU A 291 16.87 10.65 -9.82
C GLU A 291 15.41 11.13 -9.78
N PHE A 292 15.10 12.24 -10.46
CA PHE A 292 13.73 12.73 -10.54
C PHE A 292 12.89 11.90 -11.52
N HIS A 293 11.80 11.33 -11.02
CA HIS A 293 10.85 10.56 -11.80
C HIS A 293 9.42 11.04 -11.58
N THR A 294 8.61 11.01 -12.62
CA THR A 294 7.17 11.25 -12.54
C THR A 294 6.41 9.93 -12.65
N ILE A 295 5.38 9.78 -11.83
CA ILE A 295 4.50 8.61 -11.84
C ILE A 295 3.08 9.12 -12.10
N THR A 296 2.42 8.58 -13.13
CA THR A 296 1.02 8.88 -13.39
C THR A 296 0.14 8.10 -12.42
N GLU A 297 -0.69 8.82 -11.67
CA GLU A 297 -1.71 8.23 -10.82
C GLU A 297 -3.08 8.33 -11.51
N PHE A 298 -3.83 7.23 -11.54
CA PHE A 298 -5.20 7.21 -12.04
C PHE A 298 -6.17 7.69 -10.93
N ARG A 299 -6.01 8.94 -10.53
CA ARG A 299 -6.76 9.57 -9.44
C ARG A 299 -7.39 10.86 -9.88
N SER A 300 -8.69 11.04 -9.61
CA SER A 300 -9.40 12.30 -9.77
C SER A 300 -9.73 12.92 -8.42
N THR A 301 -9.44 14.21 -8.27
CA THR A 301 -9.87 14.98 -7.11
C THR A 301 -11.09 15.81 -7.51
N TYR A 302 -12.16 15.71 -6.75
CA TYR A 302 -13.43 16.40 -7.05
C TYR A 302 -14.13 16.90 -5.79
N LEU A 303 -15.05 17.85 -5.95
CA LEU A 303 -15.94 18.29 -4.90
C LEU A 303 -17.23 17.47 -4.95
N GLN A 304 -17.50 16.74 -3.87
CA GLN A 304 -18.77 16.05 -3.68
C GLN A 304 -19.75 16.96 -2.93
N PHE A 305 -20.94 17.16 -3.50
CA PHE A 305 -21.98 17.97 -2.90
C PHE A 305 -22.95 17.10 -2.10
N ASN A 306 -23.33 17.58 -0.91
CA ASN A 306 -24.44 16.99 -0.17
C ASN A 306 -25.76 17.41 -0.88
N LEU A 307 -26.41 16.47 -1.55
CA LEU A 307 -27.63 16.74 -2.32
C LEU A 307 -28.86 16.93 -1.44
N ASP A 308 -28.81 16.57 -0.14
CA ASP A 308 -29.87 16.83 0.83
C ASP A 308 -29.90 18.31 1.26
N ASP A 309 -28.81 19.06 1.01
CA ASP A 309 -28.79 20.50 1.22
C ASP A 309 -29.66 21.21 0.15
N PRO A 310 -30.61 22.09 0.55
CA PRO A 310 -31.52 22.76 -0.39
C PRO A 310 -30.80 23.56 -1.47
N ALA A 311 -29.64 24.16 -1.18
CA ALA A 311 -28.87 24.89 -2.18
C ALA A 311 -28.14 23.92 -3.12
N MET A 312 -27.54 22.88 -2.58
CA MET A 312 -26.77 21.90 -3.36
C MET A 312 -27.66 20.94 -4.14
N SER A 313 -28.91 20.74 -3.75
CA SER A 313 -29.91 20.01 -4.57
C SER A 313 -30.20 20.68 -5.91
N ASN A 314 -30.01 22.03 -6.01
CA ASN A 314 -30.21 22.79 -7.23
C ASN A 314 -29.05 22.56 -8.23
N LEU A 315 -29.36 21.93 -9.37
CA LEU A 315 -28.39 21.65 -10.43
C LEU A 315 -27.65 22.89 -10.94
N ASN A 316 -28.35 24.03 -11.04
CA ASN A 316 -27.74 25.25 -11.56
C ASN A 316 -26.72 25.86 -10.60
N ILE A 317 -26.90 25.68 -9.27
CA ILE A 317 -25.92 26.12 -8.27
C ILE A 317 -24.67 25.24 -8.40
N ARG A 318 -24.82 23.92 -8.50
CA ARG A 318 -23.66 23.02 -8.70
C ARG A 318 -22.89 23.33 -9.99
N LYS A 319 -23.62 23.60 -11.10
CA LYS A 319 -22.99 24.03 -12.36
C LYS A 319 -22.27 25.37 -12.21
N ALA A 320 -22.88 26.33 -11.53
CA ALA A 320 -22.26 27.65 -11.30
C ALA A 320 -20.95 27.51 -10.50
N LEU A 321 -20.93 26.69 -9.46
CA LEU A 321 -19.71 26.38 -8.70
C LEU A 321 -18.64 25.71 -9.57
N GLY A 322 -19.02 24.76 -10.43
CA GLY A 322 -18.11 24.10 -11.37
C GLY A 322 -17.51 25.08 -12.40
N TYR A 323 -18.28 26.08 -12.86
CA TYR A 323 -17.78 27.11 -13.78
C TYR A 323 -16.98 28.22 -13.08
N ALA A 324 -17.20 28.45 -11.80
CA ALA A 324 -16.47 29.45 -11.04
C ALA A 324 -14.99 29.00 -10.70
N ILE A 325 -14.70 27.73 -10.82
CA ILE A 325 -13.35 27.18 -10.51
C ILE A 325 -12.60 27.02 -11.83
N ASP A 326 -11.50 27.75 -11.97
CA ASP A 326 -10.54 27.54 -13.05
C ASP A 326 -9.63 26.35 -12.66
N ARG A 327 -9.93 25.19 -13.24
CA ARG A 327 -9.21 23.95 -12.96
C ARG A 327 -7.79 23.94 -13.52
N SER A 328 -7.53 24.73 -14.59
CA SER A 328 -6.17 24.85 -15.14
C SER A 328 -5.26 25.61 -14.17
N ILE A 329 -5.75 26.67 -13.54
CA ILE A 329 -5.00 27.38 -12.50
C ILE A 329 -4.71 26.45 -11.32
N LEU A 330 -5.68 25.62 -10.92
CA LEU A 330 -5.45 24.62 -9.85
C LEU A 330 -4.36 23.63 -10.22
N ALA A 331 -4.41 23.05 -11.42
CA ALA A 331 -3.44 22.05 -11.87
C ALA A 331 -2.07 22.68 -12.15
N ASP A 332 -2.02 23.72 -12.98
CA ASP A 332 -0.77 24.22 -13.54
C ASP A 332 -0.02 25.17 -12.59
N THR A 333 -0.75 25.87 -11.70
CA THR A 333 -0.15 26.92 -10.84
C THR A 333 -0.13 26.52 -9.36
N ILE A 334 -1.21 25.95 -8.84
CA ILE A 334 -1.32 25.67 -7.39
C ILE A 334 -0.71 24.30 -7.07
N LEU A 335 -1.09 23.27 -7.81
CA LEU A 335 -0.49 21.94 -7.63
C LEU A 335 0.90 21.88 -8.27
N ALA A 336 1.02 22.29 -9.51
CA ALA A 336 2.28 22.32 -10.27
C ALA A 336 3.11 21.04 -10.15
N ASP A 337 2.43 19.89 -10.03
CA ASP A 337 2.99 18.56 -9.79
C ASP A 337 2.86 17.63 -11.02
N GLY A 338 2.43 18.20 -12.17
CA GLY A 338 2.14 17.46 -13.39
C GLY A 338 0.71 16.95 -13.49
N SER A 339 -0.15 17.22 -12.50
CA SER A 339 -1.59 16.98 -12.58
C SER A 339 -2.21 17.77 -13.73
N THR A 340 -3.28 17.25 -14.32
CA THR A 340 -4.03 17.90 -15.40
C THR A 340 -5.42 18.32 -14.94
N ALA A 341 -5.96 19.38 -15.55
CA ALA A 341 -7.33 19.82 -15.28
C ALA A 341 -8.33 18.70 -15.64
N ALA A 342 -9.09 18.23 -14.66
CA ALA A 342 -10.06 17.16 -14.87
C ALA A 342 -11.27 17.66 -15.68
N GLU A 343 -11.62 16.96 -16.75
CA GLU A 343 -12.80 17.20 -17.57
C GLU A 343 -13.98 16.29 -17.21
N GLY A 344 -13.70 15.18 -16.50
CA GLY A 344 -14.66 14.19 -16.05
C GLY A 344 -14.26 13.55 -14.72
N LEU A 345 -15.10 12.62 -14.25
CA LEU A 345 -14.82 11.86 -13.01
C LEU A 345 -13.75 10.80 -13.22
N VAL A 346 -13.70 10.19 -14.40
CA VAL A 346 -12.71 9.17 -14.75
C VAL A 346 -11.42 9.88 -15.17
N SER A 347 -10.29 9.48 -14.59
CA SER A 347 -8.99 10.06 -14.90
C SER A 347 -8.58 9.77 -16.35
N PHE A 348 -7.88 10.71 -16.97
CA PHE A 348 -7.27 10.49 -18.27
C PHE A 348 -6.33 9.28 -18.23
N GLY A 349 -6.34 8.46 -19.27
CA GLY A 349 -5.54 7.23 -19.37
C GLY A 349 -6.19 5.97 -18.79
N VAL A 350 -7.31 6.10 -18.08
CA VAL A 350 -8.13 4.95 -17.68
C VAL A 350 -8.94 4.48 -18.89
N SER A 351 -8.98 3.17 -19.13
CA SER A 351 -9.76 2.59 -20.23
C SER A 351 -11.24 3.01 -20.14
N GLY A 352 -11.76 3.57 -21.22
CA GLY A 352 -13.15 4.06 -21.28
C GLY A 352 -13.32 5.58 -21.06
N ASN A 353 -12.23 6.33 -20.88
CA ASN A 353 -12.26 7.79 -20.87
C ASN A 353 -11.88 8.35 -22.24
#